data_6b42a0df8206e50979166f4e5a9f3498
#
_entry.id   6b42a0df8206e50979166f4e5a9f3498
#
_cell.length_a   1.000
_cell.length_b   1.000
_cell.length_c   1.000
_cell.angle_alpha   90.00
_cell.angle_beta   90.00
_cell.angle_gamma   90.00
#
_symmetry.space_group_name_H-M   'P 1'
#
loop_
_entity.id
_entity.type
_entity.pdbx_description
1 polymer ?
#
loop_
_entity_poly.entity_id
_entity_poly.type
_entity_poly.pdbx_seq_one_letter_code
_entity_poly.pdbx_strand_id
1 'polypeptide(L)'
;YMDVISLHQAGFTNTVAPLGTAFTPNQAMLLKRYTNEVILSFDSDGAGIKAALRALPILRQNGLRGRVLSMKPYKDPDELIKAEGAESYQKRIDEAESGRMFELLVLYGQYNQQDPESRTEFLHEVAKKLAQIEEPLERQIYLTSAANRFMIRKNDLENLVNRYGLGYQYEQVNEQYKTAPETEERRKEKKKNTKNQPQ
;
A
#
# COMPACT_ATOMS: atom_id res chain seq x y z
N TYR A 1 1.65 -0.76 -24.26
CA TYR A 1 1.58 0.29 -25.31
C TYR A 1 0.25 0.31 -26.03
N MET A 2 -0.28 -0.86 -26.37
CA MET A 2 -1.57 -0.94 -27.06
C MET A 2 -2.68 -0.34 -26.21
N ASP A 3 -2.69 -0.62 -24.92
CA ASP A 3 -3.67 -0.05 -23.98
C ASP A 3 -3.65 1.48 -23.95
N VAL A 4 -2.45 2.09 -23.96
CA VAL A 4 -2.33 3.56 -23.99
C VAL A 4 -2.91 4.12 -25.30
N ILE A 5 -2.64 3.47 -26.44
CA ILE A 5 -3.19 3.89 -27.74
C ILE A 5 -4.72 3.81 -27.71
N SER A 6 -5.28 2.69 -27.25
CA SER A 6 -6.73 2.48 -27.17
C SER A 6 -7.39 3.50 -26.23
N LEU A 7 -6.76 3.76 -25.07
CA LEU A 7 -7.26 4.73 -24.11
C LEU A 7 -7.22 6.16 -24.66
N HIS A 8 -6.14 6.55 -25.34
CA HIS A 8 -6.06 7.86 -26.02
C HIS A 8 -7.10 8.01 -27.14
N GLN A 9 -7.32 6.97 -27.94
CA GLN A 9 -8.37 6.96 -28.96
C GLN A 9 -9.78 7.08 -28.36
N ALA A 10 -9.98 6.53 -27.16
CA ALA A 10 -11.23 6.64 -26.40
C ALA A 10 -11.37 7.97 -25.64
N GLY A 11 -10.40 8.89 -25.73
CA GLY A 11 -10.44 10.21 -25.11
C GLY A 11 -9.70 10.36 -23.77
N PHE A 12 -9.09 9.29 -23.24
CA PHE A 12 -8.32 9.33 -21.99
C PHE A 12 -6.86 9.73 -22.24
N THR A 13 -6.65 10.99 -22.64
CA THR A 13 -5.35 11.52 -23.09
C THR A 13 -4.32 11.72 -21.98
N ASN A 14 -4.73 11.58 -20.71
CA ASN A 14 -3.86 11.61 -19.53
C ASN A 14 -3.31 10.21 -19.14
N THR A 15 -3.43 9.24 -20.02
CA THR A 15 -2.90 7.88 -19.82
C THR A 15 -1.46 7.80 -20.28
N VAL A 16 -0.62 7.19 -19.44
CA VAL A 16 0.80 6.93 -19.70
C VAL A 16 1.17 5.50 -19.33
N ALA A 17 2.18 4.94 -19.95
CA ALA A 17 2.74 3.65 -19.59
C ALA A 17 4.23 3.80 -19.23
N PRO A 18 4.71 3.11 -18.17
CA PRO A 18 6.14 3.04 -17.91
C PRO A 18 6.84 2.27 -19.03
N LEU A 19 8.02 2.76 -19.44
CA LEU A 19 8.88 2.06 -20.38
C LEU A 19 9.62 0.95 -19.62
N GLY A 20 9.44 -0.29 -20.03
CA GLY A 20 10.03 -1.44 -19.35
C GLY A 20 9.03 -2.18 -18.48
N THR A 21 9.53 -2.94 -17.52
CA THR A 21 8.74 -3.93 -16.77
C THR A 21 8.30 -3.50 -15.37
N ALA A 22 8.88 -2.46 -14.80
CA ALA A 22 8.60 -2.04 -13.43
C ALA A 22 8.46 -0.51 -13.33
N PHE A 23 7.45 -0.08 -12.57
CA PHE A 23 7.30 1.31 -12.17
C PHE A 23 8.40 1.71 -11.18
N THR A 24 9.03 2.87 -11.38
CA THR A 24 10.20 3.31 -10.61
C THR A 24 9.96 4.58 -9.81
N PRO A 25 10.75 4.84 -8.74
CA PRO A 25 10.68 6.10 -7.99
C PRO A 25 10.91 7.35 -8.86
N ASN A 26 11.80 7.28 -9.85
CA ASN A 26 12.06 8.40 -10.77
C ASN A 26 10.82 8.72 -11.63
N GLN A 27 10.09 7.71 -12.07
CA GLN A 27 8.82 7.89 -12.77
C GLN A 27 7.75 8.49 -11.86
N ALA A 28 7.69 8.07 -10.58
CA ALA A 28 6.79 8.68 -9.60
C ALA A 28 7.12 10.16 -9.36
N MET A 29 8.40 10.51 -9.20
CA MET A 29 8.84 11.91 -9.07
C MET A 29 8.48 12.74 -10.31
N LEU A 30 8.57 12.16 -11.52
CA LEU A 30 8.16 12.83 -12.74
C LEU A 30 6.65 13.09 -12.73
N LEU A 31 5.83 12.07 -12.42
CA LEU A 31 4.37 12.21 -12.36
C LEU A 31 3.93 13.23 -11.31
N LYS A 32 4.63 13.32 -10.18
CA LYS A 32 4.33 14.29 -9.11
C LYS A 32 4.35 15.75 -9.57
N ARG A 33 5.05 16.07 -10.64
CA ARG A 33 5.08 17.43 -11.24
C ARG A 33 3.75 17.80 -11.91
N TYR A 34 2.95 16.80 -12.29
CA TYR A 34 1.74 16.98 -13.10
C TYR A 34 0.47 16.64 -12.35
N THR A 35 0.54 15.78 -11.33
CA THR A 35 -0.65 15.31 -10.60
C THR A 35 -0.35 15.01 -9.13
N ASN A 36 -1.39 14.93 -8.33
CA ASN A 36 -1.36 14.43 -6.96
C ASN A 36 -1.98 13.02 -6.82
N GLU A 37 -2.60 12.52 -7.89
CA GLU A 37 -3.26 11.21 -7.88
C GLU A 37 -2.92 10.42 -9.15
N VAL A 38 -2.69 9.13 -8.99
CA VAL A 38 -2.42 8.20 -10.09
C VAL A 38 -3.35 7.00 -9.96
N ILE A 39 -4.06 6.69 -11.04
CA ILE A 39 -4.91 5.50 -11.13
C ILE A 39 -4.12 4.42 -11.85
N LEU A 40 -3.89 3.30 -11.19
CA LEU A 40 -3.20 2.14 -11.73
C LEU A 40 -4.19 1.26 -12.47
N SER A 41 -3.96 1.09 -13.77
CA SER A 41 -4.76 0.29 -14.69
C SER A 41 -3.87 -0.82 -15.25
N PHE A 42 -3.62 -1.85 -14.45
CA PHE A 42 -2.86 -3.03 -14.86
C PHE A 42 -3.81 -4.16 -15.25
N ASP A 43 -3.27 -5.15 -15.95
CA ASP A 43 -4.01 -6.38 -16.30
C ASP A 43 -4.67 -6.99 -15.06
N SER A 44 -5.84 -7.58 -15.27
CA SER A 44 -6.66 -8.19 -14.17
C SER A 44 -6.09 -9.51 -13.65
N ASP A 45 -4.92 -9.94 -14.14
CA ASP A 45 -4.25 -11.17 -13.74
C ASP A 45 -3.38 -11.03 -12.48
N GLY A 46 -2.77 -12.13 -12.06
CA GLY A 46 -1.89 -12.14 -10.89
C GLY A 46 -0.60 -11.34 -11.07
N ALA A 47 -0.15 -11.13 -12.31
CA ALA A 47 1.03 -10.31 -12.61
C ALA A 47 0.70 -8.81 -12.46
N GLY A 48 -0.45 -8.37 -12.97
CA GLY A 48 -0.94 -7.01 -12.82
C GLY A 48 -1.23 -6.65 -11.37
N ILE A 49 -1.83 -7.55 -10.57
CA ILE A 49 -2.03 -7.35 -9.13
C ILE A 49 -0.67 -7.16 -8.42
N LYS A 50 0.33 -7.98 -8.72
CA LYS A 50 1.67 -7.84 -8.15
C LYS A 50 2.35 -6.53 -8.59
N ALA A 51 2.13 -6.09 -9.82
CA ALA A 51 2.63 -4.82 -10.32
C ALA A 51 2.00 -3.64 -9.55
N ALA A 52 0.67 -3.65 -9.35
CA ALA A 52 -0.02 -2.65 -8.54
C ALA A 52 0.50 -2.60 -7.10
N LEU A 53 0.63 -3.75 -6.43
CA LEU A 53 1.16 -3.84 -5.06
C LEU A 53 2.60 -3.30 -4.93
N ARG A 54 3.43 -3.39 -5.99
CA ARG A 54 4.78 -2.80 -6.00
C ARG A 54 4.75 -1.30 -6.28
N ALA A 55 3.85 -0.82 -7.14
CA ALA A 55 3.75 0.58 -7.51
C ALA A 55 3.16 1.45 -6.38
N LEU A 56 2.18 0.95 -5.61
CA LEU A 56 1.49 1.71 -4.56
C LEU A 56 2.43 2.28 -3.48
N PRO A 57 3.38 1.53 -2.90
CA PRO A 57 4.35 2.09 -1.96
C PRO A 57 5.24 3.17 -2.60
N ILE A 58 5.66 2.99 -3.85
CA ILE A 58 6.49 3.96 -4.60
C ILE A 58 5.72 5.27 -4.78
N LEU A 59 4.45 5.21 -5.18
CA LEU A 59 3.60 6.40 -5.31
C LEU A 59 3.49 7.13 -3.97
N ARG A 60 3.18 6.40 -2.90
CA ARG A 60 2.99 6.93 -1.55
C ARG A 60 4.25 7.60 -1.01
N GLN A 61 5.42 6.98 -1.16
CA GLN A 61 6.72 7.53 -0.75
C GLN A 61 7.06 8.83 -1.50
N ASN A 62 6.53 9.03 -2.70
CA ASN A 62 6.69 10.24 -3.48
C ASN A 62 5.52 11.24 -3.33
N GLY A 63 4.65 11.06 -2.33
CA GLY A 63 3.54 11.97 -2.03
C GLY A 63 2.42 11.93 -3.07
N LEU A 64 2.29 10.83 -3.83
CA LEU A 64 1.20 10.58 -4.78
C LEU A 64 0.15 9.66 -4.16
N ARG A 65 -1.11 9.99 -4.34
CA ARG A 65 -2.22 9.07 -4.02
C ARG A 65 -2.34 8.05 -5.15
N GLY A 66 -2.24 6.77 -4.80
CA GLY A 66 -2.48 5.67 -5.73
C GLY A 66 -3.90 5.14 -5.57
N ARG A 67 -4.61 4.95 -6.68
CA ARG A 67 -5.86 4.19 -6.74
C ARG A 67 -5.70 3.05 -7.74
N VAL A 68 -6.47 1.99 -7.60
CA VAL A 68 -6.39 0.82 -8.50
C VAL A 68 -7.76 0.59 -9.14
N LEU A 69 -7.75 0.52 -10.44
CA LEU A 69 -8.92 0.27 -11.26
C LEU A 69 -9.09 -1.24 -11.46
N SER A 70 -10.31 -1.74 -11.31
CA SER A 70 -10.65 -3.13 -11.63
C SER A 70 -11.28 -3.22 -13.01
N MET A 71 -10.69 -4.00 -13.89
CA MET A 71 -11.22 -4.24 -15.24
C MET A 71 -12.02 -5.51 -15.37
N LYS A 72 -12.17 -6.28 -14.30
CA LYS A 72 -12.94 -7.52 -14.36
C LYS A 72 -14.36 -7.31 -14.94
N PRO A 73 -14.85 -8.20 -15.81
CA PRO A 73 -14.27 -9.49 -16.20
C PRO A 73 -13.19 -9.41 -17.29
N TYR A 74 -12.90 -8.23 -17.84
CA TYR A 74 -11.95 -8.02 -18.94
C TYR A 74 -10.50 -8.13 -18.43
N LYS A 75 -9.63 -8.51 -19.36
CA LYS A 75 -8.20 -8.68 -19.06
C LYS A 75 -7.49 -7.35 -18.91
N ASP A 76 -7.70 -6.45 -19.86
CA ASP A 76 -6.98 -5.19 -20.01
C ASP A 76 -7.92 -4.04 -20.45
N PRO A 77 -7.43 -2.77 -20.45
CA PRO A 77 -8.22 -1.62 -20.87
C PRO A 77 -8.74 -1.69 -22.29
N ASP A 78 -7.95 -2.25 -23.22
CA ASP A 78 -8.33 -2.36 -24.62
C ASP A 78 -9.55 -3.25 -24.81
N GLU A 79 -9.57 -4.42 -24.16
CA GLU A 79 -10.74 -5.31 -24.18
C GLU A 79 -11.98 -4.63 -23.58
N LEU A 80 -11.85 -3.96 -22.45
CA LEU A 80 -12.97 -3.29 -21.78
C LEU A 80 -13.56 -2.18 -22.68
N ILE A 81 -12.72 -1.32 -23.27
CA ILE A 81 -13.20 -0.23 -24.12
C ILE A 81 -13.85 -0.77 -25.38
N LYS A 82 -13.32 -1.82 -26.00
CA LYS A 82 -13.93 -2.47 -27.17
C LYS A 82 -15.28 -3.10 -26.86
N ALA A 83 -15.44 -3.66 -25.65
CA ALA A 83 -16.66 -4.34 -25.24
C ALA A 83 -17.75 -3.39 -24.74
N GLU A 84 -17.39 -2.42 -23.90
CA GLU A 84 -18.35 -1.59 -23.14
C GLU A 84 -18.25 -0.09 -23.45
N GLY A 85 -17.19 0.33 -24.14
CA GLY A 85 -16.99 1.74 -24.51
C GLY A 85 -16.35 2.63 -23.43
N ALA A 86 -16.13 3.89 -23.78
CA ALA A 86 -15.44 4.87 -22.94
C ALA A 86 -16.21 5.20 -21.64
N GLU A 87 -17.54 5.26 -21.68
CA GLU A 87 -18.34 5.57 -20.49
C GLU A 87 -18.18 4.53 -19.39
N SER A 88 -18.13 3.26 -19.75
CA SER A 88 -17.91 2.18 -18.77
C SER A 88 -16.50 2.27 -18.15
N TYR A 89 -15.49 2.60 -18.95
CA TYR A 89 -14.16 2.81 -18.43
C TYR A 89 -14.09 4.02 -17.48
N GLN A 90 -14.77 5.14 -17.82
CA GLN A 90 -14.87 6.30 -16.92
C GLN A 90 -15.52 5.92 -15.58
N LYS A 91 -16.61 5.17 -15.61
CA LYS A 91 -17.26 4.68 -14.39
C LYS A 91 -16.31 3.88 -13.51
N ARG A 92 -15.47 3.02 -14.11
CA ARG A 92 -14.46 2.27 -13.36
C ARG A 92 -13.35 3.14 -12.80
N ILE A 93 -12.99 4.24 -13.48
CA ILE A 93 -12.09 5.27 -12.95
C ILE A 93 -12.71 5.89 -11.68
N ASP A 94 -13.98 6.26 -11.73
CA ASP A 94 -14.67 6.88 -10.61
C ASP A 94 -14.80 5.94 -9.41
N GLU A 95 -15.00 4.65 -9.67
CA GLU A 95 -15.11 3.55 -8.68
C GLU A 95 -13.74 2.96 -8.27
N ALA A 96 -12.61 3.43 -8.81
CA ALA A 96 -11.29 2.87 -8.52
C ALA A 96 -11.01 2.87 -7.01
N GLU A 97 -10.52 1.74 -6.51
CA GLU A 97 -10.28 1.50 -5.08
C GLU A 97 -9.03 2.28 -4.61
N SER A 98 -9.07 2.83 -3.41
CA SER A 98 -7.87 3.43 -2.82
C SER A 98 -6.75 2.39 -2.66
N GLY A 99 -5.49 2.80 -2.87
CA GLY A 99 -4.37 1.88 -2.86
C GLY A 99 -4.24 1.08 -1.57
N ARG A 100 -4.49 1.71 -0.40
CA ARG A 100 -4.46 0.99 0.88
C ARG A 100 -5.59 -0.03 1.00
N MET A 101 -6.80 0.33 0.57
CA MET A 101 -7.91 -0.62 0.61
C MET A 101 -7.71 -1.76 -0.39
N PHE A 102 -7.14 -1.47 -1.57
CA PHE A 102 -6.75 -2.51 -2.53
C PHE A 102 -5.74 -3.51 -1.93
N GLU A 103 -4.72 -3.03 -1.20
CA GLU A 103 -3.78 -3.91 -0.50
C GLU A 103 -4.51 -4.85 0.49
N LEU A 104 -5.51 -4.35 1.23
CA LEU A 104 -6.31 -5.14 2.16
C LEU A 104 -7.24 -6.13 1.44
N LEU A 105 -7.81 -5.73 0.30
CA LEU A 105 -8.65 -6.62 -0.53
C LEU A 105 -7.85 -7.78 -1.14
N VAL A 106 -6.61 -7.53 -1.56
CA VAL A 106 -5.71 -8.59 -2.03
C VAL A 106 -5.39 -9.57 -0.89
N LEU A 107 -5.13 -9.08 0.31
CA LEU A 107 -4.98 -9.94 1.49
C LEU A 107 -6.25 -10.76 1.75
N TYR A 108 -7.42 -10.14 1.73
CA TYR A 108 -8.69 -10.83 1.93
C TYR A 108 -8.85 -12.05 1.02
N GLY A 109 -8.43 -11.91 -0.25
CA GLY A 109 -8.50 -13.00 -1.22
C GLY A 109 -7.47 -14.13 -1.01
N GLN A 110 -6.46 -13.93 -0.16
CA GLN A 110 -5.43 -14.93 0.13
C GLN A 110 -5.78 -15.86 1.31
N TYR A 111 -6.77 -15.50 2.11
CA TYR A 111 -7.17 -16.20 3.32
C TYR A 111 -8.57 -16.83 3.19
N ASN A 112 -8.73 -18.03 3.72
CA ASN A 112 -10.06 -18.65 3.79
C ASN A 112 -10.89 -17.99 4.88
N GLN A 113 -11.83 -17.16 4.49
CA GLN A 113 -12.68 -16.38 5.41
C GLN A 113 -13.69 -17.22 6.21
N GLN A 114 -13.90 -18.46 5.83
CA GLN A 114 -14.80 -19.40 6.52
C GLN A 114 -14.06 -20.25 7.57
N ASP A 115 -12.74 -20.35 7.46
CA ASP A 115 -11.91 -21.02 8.44
C ASP A 115 -11.50 -20.04 9.56
N PRO A 116 -11.79 -20.33 10.84
CA PRO A 116 -11.51 -19.43 11.96
C PRO A 116 -10.03 -19.09 12.15
N GLU A 117 -9.12 -20.05 11.91
CA GLU A 117 -7.67 -19.82 12.03
C GLU A 117 -7.17 -18.90 10.93
N SER A 118 -7.50 -19.22 9.67
CA SER A 118 -7.15 -18.41 8.50
C SER A 118 -7.73 -16.98 8.59
N ARG A 119 -8.98 -16.87 9.06
CA ARG A 119 -9.59 -15.56 9.30
C ARG A 119 -8.88 -14.77 10.40
N THR A 120 -8.43 -15.42 11.45
CA THR A 120 -7.66 -14.78 12.52
C THR A 120 -6.33 -14.25 11.99
N GLU A 121 -5.60 -15.04 11.22
CA GLU A 121 -4.37 -14.60 10.56
C GLU A 121 -4.60 -13.39 9.65
N PHE A 122 -5.66 -13.41 8.85
CA PHE A 122 -6.07 -12.27 8.02
C PHE A 122 -6.26 -11.00 8.87
N LEU A 123 -6.98 -11.09 10.00
CA LEU A 123 -7.23 -9.94 10.88
C LEU A 123 -5.93 -9.37 11.45
N HIS A 124 -4.99 -10.23 11.81
CA HIS A 124 -3.66 -9.81 12.26
C HIS A 124 -2.89 -9.06 11.16
N GLU A 125 -2.90 -9.56 9.93
CA GLU A 125 -2.22 -8.91 8.81
C GLU A 125 -2.87 -7.55 8.44
N VAL A 126 -4.20 -7.46 8.46
CA VAL A 126 -4.92 -6.18 8.31
C VAL A 126 -4.49 -5.19 9.39
N ALA A 127 -4.48 -5.63 10.66
CA ALA A 127 -4.10 -4.77 11.77
C ALA A 127 -2.64 -4.27 11.67
N LYS A 128 -1.71 -5.13 11.27
CA LYS A 128 -0.31 -4.75 11.01
C LYS A 128 -0.21 -3.68 9.92
N LYS A 129 -0.91 -3.85 8.80
CA LYS A 129 -0.90 -2.85 7.72
C LYS A 129 -1.51 -1.52 8.14
N LEU A 130 -2.59 -1.54 8.90
CA LEU A 130 -3.22 -0.32 9.43
C LEU A 130 -2.32 0.39 10.47
N ALA A 131 -1.62 -0.37 11.31
CA ALA A 131 -0.69 0.17 12.30
C ALA A 131 0.50 0.93 11.68
N GLN A 132 0.86 0.61 10.43
CA GLN A 132 1.92 1.31 9.67
C GLN A 132 1.48 2.68 9.14
N ILE A 133 0.22 3.07 9.26
CA ILE A 133 -0.26 4.39 8.87
C ILE A 133 0.13 5.38 9.96
N GLU A 134 1.04 6.28 9.65
CA GLU A 134 1.60 7.23 10.63
C GLU A 134 0.58 8.27 11.06
N GLU A 135 -0.17 8.84 10.10
CA GLU A 135 -1.14 9.88 10.36
C GLU A 135 -2.38 9.29 11.07
N PRO A 136 -2.70 9.75 12.32
CA PRO A 136 -3.74 9.14 13.14
C PRO A 136 -5.15 9.22 12.54
N LEU A 137 -5.50 10.33 11.90
CA LEU A 137 -6.82 10.50 11.27
C LEU A 137 -6.96 9.60 10.04
N GLU A 138 -5.93 9.53 9.19
CA GLU A 138 -5.90 8.61 8.05
C GLU A 138 -6.07 7.15 8.53
N ARG A 139 -5.31 6.76 9.55
CA ARG A 139 -5.40 5.42 10.16
C ARG A 139 -6.81 5.11 10.64
N GLN A 140 -7.47 6.05 11.33
CA GLN A 140 -8.81 5.87 11.85
C GLN A 140 -9.87 5.72 10.74
N ILE A 141 -9.72 6.48 9.65
CA ILE A 141 -10.59 6.40 8.48
C ILE A 141 -10.45 5.01 7.83
N TYR A 142 -9.22 4.55 7.56
CA TYR A 142 -8.98 3.23 6.97
C TYR A 142 -9.38 2.08 7.90
N LEU A 143 -9.19 2.22 9.21
CA LEU A 143 -9.66 1.25 10.20
C LEU A 143 -11.19 1.10 10.14
N THR A 144 -11.92 2.21 10.11
CA THR A 144 -13.38 2.19 10.01
C THR A 144 -13.84 1.59 8.68
N SER A 145 -13.20 1.96 7.57
CA SER A 145 -13.50 1.42 6.24
C SER A 145 -13.23 -0.09 6.16
N ALA A 146 -12.10 -0.56 6.71
CA ALA A 146 -11.76 -1.98 6.77
C ALA A 146 -12.72 -2.78 7.66
N ALA A 147 -13.07 -2.24 8.84
CA ALA A 147 -14.04 -2.86 9.74
C ALA A 147 -15.38 -3.11 9.04
N ASN A 148 -15.90 -2.10 8.35
CA ASN A 148 -17.14 -2.21 7.58
C ASN A 148 -17.01 -3.19 6.40
N ARG A 149 -15.94 -3.08 5.61
CA ARG A 149 -15.72 -3.86 4.39
C ARG A 149 -15.60 -5.36 4.67
N PHE A 150 -14.92 -5.73 5.78
CA PHE A 150 -14.64 -7.12 6.14
C PHE A 150 -15.54 -7.66 7.26
N MET A 151 -16.58 -6.90 7.64
CA MET A 151 -17.52 -7.28 8.70
C MET A 151 -16.82 -7.62 10.02
N ILE A 152 -15.89 -6.76 10.44
CA ILE A 152 -15.14 -6.87 11.69
C ILE A 152 -15.71 -5.87 12.69
N ARG A 153 -15.83 -6.25 13.97
CA ARG A 153 -16.18 -5.27 15.00
C ARG A 153 -15.05 -4.25 15.12
N LYS A 154 -15.40 -2.96 14.94
CA LYS A 154 -14.43 -1.87 14.94
C LYS A 154 -13.50 -1.88 16.15
N ASN A 155 -14.06 -2.06 17.35
CA ASN A 155 -13.29 -2.08 18.59
C ASN A 155 -12.25 -3.22 18.65
N ASP A 156 -12.58 -4.40 18.10
CA ASP A 156 -11.64 -5.52 18.05
C ASP A 156 -10.46 -5.22 17.11
N LEU A 157 -10.76 -4.66 15.94
CA LEU A 157 -9.73 -4.26 14.99
C LEU A 157 -8.86 -3.12 15.57
N GLU A 158 -9.47 -2.14 16.23
CA GLU A 158 -8.76 -1.02 16.87
C GLU A 158 -7.79 -1.49 17.96
N ASN A 159 -8.23 -2.43 18.80
CA ASN A 159 -7.38 -3.03 19.83
C ASN A 159 -6.17 -3.76 19.22
N LEU A 160 -6.38 -4.49 18.12
CA LEU A 160 -5.28 -5.15 17.39
C LEU A 160 -4.32 -4.12 16.78
N VAL A 161 -4.83 -3.09 16.12
CA VAL A 161 -4.02 -2.03 15.51
C VAL A 161 -3.18 -1.31 16.56
N ASN A 162 -3.77 -0.97 17.71
CA ASN A 162 -3.04 -0.31 18.81
C ASN A 162 -1.93 -1.20 19.37
N ARG A 163 -2.17 -2.50 19.52
CA ARG A 163 -1.15 -3.46 19.97
C ARG A 163 0.05 -3.50 19.03
N TYR A 164 -0.19 -3.54 17.72
CA TYR A 164 0.88 -3.51 16.72
C TYR A 164 1.54 -2.14 16.64
N GLY A 165 0.80 -1.04 16.74
CA GLY A 165 1.33 0.32 16.73
C GLY A 165 2.34 0.59 17.86
N LEU A 166 2.08 0.09 19.06
CA LEU A 166 3.04 0.15 20.17
C LEU A 166 4.32 -0.65 19.86
N GLY A 167 4.20 -1.84 19.25
CA GLY A 167 5.36 -2.64 18.83
C GLY A 167 6.25 -1.92 17.82
N TYR A 168 5.66 -1.29 16.80
CA TYR A 168 6.40 -0.51 15.80
C TYR A 168 7.13 0.68 16.41
N GLN A 169 6.52 1.39 17.35
CA GLN A 169 7.18 2.51 18.03
C GLN A 169 8.42 2.05 18.82
N TYR A 170 8.33 0.92 19.51
CA TYR A 170 9.48 0.34 20.24
C TYR A 170 10.61 -0.09 19.30
N GLU A 171 10.29 -0.68 18.15
CA GLU A 171 11.30 -1.10 17.16
C GLU A 171 11.99 0.11 16.53
N GLN A 172 11.26 1.13 16.11
CA GLN A 172 11.83 2.36 15.53
C GLN A 172 12.73 3.10 16.53
N VAL A 173 12.30 3.21 17.78
CA VAL A 173 13.12 3.82 18.84
C VAL A 173 14.41 3.01 19.04
N ASN A 174 14.33 1.69 19.08
CA ASN A 174 15.51 0.83 19.24
C ASN A 174 16.46 0.88 18.02
N GLU A 175 15.94 0.99 16.80
CA GLU A 175 16.78 1.17 15.61
C GLU A 175 17.48 2.52 15.60
N GLN A 176 16.80 3.60 15.98
CA GLN A 176 17.42 4.92 16.14
C GLN A 176 18.53 4.89 17.20
N TYR A 177 18.33 4.17 18.30
CA TYR A 177 19.39 4.00 19.32
C TYR A 177 20.57 3.16 18.82
N LYS A 178 20.38 2.21 17.90
CA LYS A 178 21.45 1.40 17.32
C LYS A 178 22.25 2.14 16.25
N THR A 179 21.60 3.06 15.52
CA THR A 179 22.20 3.84 14.43
C THR A 179 22.73 5.21 14.89
N ALA A 180 22.41 5.65 16.12
CA ALA A 180 22.94 6.88 16.68
C ALA A 180 24.47 6.80 16.82
N PRO A 181 25.22 7.81 16.34
CA PRO A 181 26.66 7.83 16.49
C PRO A 181 27.04 7.76 17.98
N GLU A 182 27.99 6.87 18.30
CA GLU A 182 28.47 6.65 19.66
C GLU A 182 29.02 7.97 20.23
N THR A 183 28.25 8.61 21.10
CA THR A 183 28.71 9.83 21.78
C THR A 183 29.95 9.57 22.64
N GLU A 184 30.85 10.53 22.75
CA GLU A 184 32.08 10.41 23.55
C GLU A 184 31.83 9.99 25.00
N GLU A 185 30.69 10.33 25.58
CA GLU A 185 30.26 9.88 26.91
C GLU A 185 30.05 8.38 27.00
N ARG A 186 29.36 7.76 26.02
CA ARG A 186 29.18 6.30 25.95
C ARG A 186 30.49 5.56 25.76
N ARG A 187 31.46 6.13 25.01
CA ARG A 187 32.81 5.56 24.89
C ARG A 187 33.56 5.60 26.22
N LYS A 188 33.36 6.63 27.03
CA LYS A 188 33.99 6.76 28.36
C LYS A 188 33.36 5.79 29.38
N GLU A 189 32.04 5.57 29.34
CA GLU A 189 31.40 4.59 30.24
C GLU A 189 31.77 3.14 29.89
N LYS A 190 31.82 2.76 28.63
CA LYS A 190 32.30 1.42 28.22
C LYS A 190 33.74 1.16 28.66
N LYS A 191 34.60 2.14 28.57
CA LYS A 191 35.99 2.04 29.04
C LYS A 191 36.13 1.96 30.56
N LYS A 192 35.21 2.53 31.35
CA LYS A 192 35.16 2.38 32.81
C LYS A 192 34.66 0.99 33.22
N ASN A 193 33.63 0.47 32.55
CA ASN A 193 33.08 -0.87 32.88
C ASN A 193 34.02 -2.03 32.49
N THR A 194 34.86 -1.87 31.46
CA THR A 194 35.85 -2.90 31.10
C THR A 194 37.06 -2.94 32.04
N LYS A 195 37.34 -1.86 32.80
CA LYS A 195 38.43 -1.82 33.81
C LYS A 195 38.04 -2.36 35.19
N ASN A 196 36.76 -2.62 35.42
CA ASN A 196 36.22 -3.09 36.72
C ASN A 196 35.76 -4.54 36.72
N GLN A 197 36.20 -5.39 35.80
CA GLN A 197 36.02 -6.83 35.92
C GLN A 197 37.21 -7.41 36.71
N PRO A 198 36.94 -8.01 37.87
CA PRO A 198 38.01 -8.70 38.63
C PRO A 198 38.45 -9.98 37.89
N GLN A 199 39.76 -10.21 37.92
CA GLN A 199 40.39 -11.44 37.46
C GLN A 199 40.01 -12.63 38.35
#